data_217862fd1c3a74145b414b2be284348a
#
_entry.id   217862fd1c3a74145b414b2be284348a
#
_cell.length_a   1.000
_cell.length_b   1.000
_cell.length_c   1.000
_cell.angle_alpha   90.00
_cell.angle_beta   90.00
_cell.angle_gamma   90.00
#
_symmetry.space_group_name_H-M   'P 1'
#
loop_
_entity.id
_entity.type
_entity.pdbx_description
1 polymer ?
#
loop_
_entity_poly.entity_id
_entity_poly.type
_entity_poly.pdbx_seq_one_letter_code
_entity_poly.pdbx_strand_id
1 'polypeptide(L)'
;MDFSALVEAILAERVMTSRHSLSEAANDDLKLGEIYHAVVEGGEVLEDYPDAYPTPACLVLGFNTLGEPIHSVWSYDRIRQIAKLITVYRPDPHRWVDWRIRR
;
A
#
# COMPACT_ATOMS: atom_id res chain seq x y z
N MET A 1 -1.54 -6.61 11.35
CA MET A 1 -2.40 -6.35 10.16
C MET A 1 -2.72 -7.66 9.48
N ASP A 2 -3.99 -7.92 9.23
CA ASP A 2 -4.42 -9.08 8.46
C ASP A 2 -4.32 -8.75 6.96
N PHE A 3 -3.24 -9.18 6.35
CA PHE A 3 -2.97 -8.86 4.94
C PHE A 3 -3.98 -9.52 4.00
N SER A 4 -4.43 -10.74 4.31
CA SER A 4 -5.45 -11.41 3.50
C SER A 4 -6.76 -10.63 3.47
N ALA A 5 -7.17 -10.09 4.62
CA ALA A 5 -8.38 -9.26 4.70
C ALA A 5 -8.21 -7.95 3.93
N LEU A 6 -7.02 -7.36 3.96
CA LEU A 6 -6.69 -6.16 3.17
C LEU A 6 -6.86 -6.44 1.68
N VAL A 7 -6.27 -7.53 1.20
CA VAL A 7 -6.35 -7.93 -0.21
C VAL A 7 -7.79 -8.19 -0.62
N GLU A 8 -8.54 -8.90 0.21
CA GLU A 8 -9.95 -9.19 -0.04
C GLU A 8 -10.77 -7.91 -0.18
N ALA A 9 -10.54 -6.93 0.70
CA ALA A 9 -11.24 -5.65 0.64
C ALA A 9 -10.93 -4.91 -0.66
N ILE A 10 -9.66 -4.91 -1.08
CA ILE A 10 -9.26 -4.26 -2.34
C ILE A 10 -9.95 -4.94 -3.53
N LEU A 11 -9.94 -6.27 -3.56
CA LEU A 11 -10.60 -7.03 -4.64
C LEU A 11 -12.10 -6.78 -4.68
N ALA A 12 -12.73 -6.57 -3.54
CA ALA A 12 -14.16 -6.29 -3.43
C ALA A 12 -14.50 -4.80 -3.60
N GLU A 13 -13.50 -3.98 -3.93
CA GLU A 13 -13.65 -2.54 -4.11
C GLU A 13 -14.10 -1.81 -2.84
N ARG A 14 -13.81 -2.38 -1.67
CA ARG A 14 -14.01 -1.72 -0.38
C ARG A 14 -12.73 -0.97 -0.01
N VAL A 15 -12.49 0.13 -0.69
CA VAL A 15 -11.26 0.92 -0.55
C VAL A 15 -11.62 2.38 -0.34
N MET A 16 -10.90 3.02 0.58
CA MET A 16 -10.94 4.47 0.76
C MET A 16 -9.58 5.06 0.43
N THR A 17 -9.60 6.21 -0.22
CA THR A 17 -8.42 7.03 -0.48
C THR A 17 -8.62 8.38 0.17
N SER A 18 -7.51 9.09 0.42
CA SER A 18 -7.56 10.46 0.93
C SER A 18 -7.04 11.41 -0.15
N ARG A 19 -7.30 12.71 0.04
CA ARG A 19 -6.71 13.72 -0.84
C ARG A 19 -5.19 13.61 -0.84
N HIS A 20 -4.62 13.35 0.34
CA HIS A 20 -3.17 13.18 0.50
C HIS A 20 -2.66 12.00 -0.32
N SER A 21 -3.28 10.82 -0.21
CA SER A 21 -2.82 9.63 -0.94
C SER A 21 -2.99 9.81 -2.46
N LEU A 22 -4.06 10.46 -2.90
CA LEU A 22 -4.27 10.76 -4.32
C LEU A 22 -3.22 11.73 -4.84
N SER A 23 -2.86 12.74 -4.05
CA SER A 23 -1.80 13.70 -4.40
C SER A 23 -0.45 13.03 -4.49
N GLU A 24 -0.12 12.15 -3.55
CA GLU A 24 1.14 11.38 -3.57
C GLU A 24 1.22 10.48 -4.78
N ALA A 25 0.13 9.79 -5.13
CA ALA A 25 0.08 8.95 -6.32
C ALA A 25 0.33 9.78 -7.59
N ALA A 26 -0.33 10.93 -7.70
CA ALA A 26 -0.17 11.82 -8.85
C ALA A 26 1.26 12.36 -8.97
N ASN A 27 1.88 12.72 -7.84
CA ASN A 27 3.26 13.22 -7.81
C ASN A 27 4.25 12.20 -8.38
N ASP A 28 4.01 10.91 -8.14
CA ASP A 28 4.88 9.84 -8.62
C ASP A 28 4.34 9.17 -9.90
N ASP A 29 3.35 9.78 -10.53
CA ASP A 29 2.72 9.28 -11.77
C ASP A 29 2.23 7.84 -11.59
N LEU A 30 1.53 7.59 -10.49
CA LEU A 30 0.96 6.29 -10.16
C LEU A 30 -0.56 6.32 -10.29
N LYS A 31 -1.12 5.37 -11.02
CA LYS A 31 -2.56 5.20 -11.15
C LYS A 31 -3.06 4.25 -10.05
N LEU A 32 -4.27 4.48 -9.56
CA LEU A 32 -4.84 3.65 -8.50
C LEU A 32 -4.88 2.17 -8.89
N GLY A 33 -5.23 1.87 -10.14
CA GLY A 33 -5.29 0.49 -10.62
C GLY A 33 -3.95 -0.24 -10.49
N GLU A 34 -2.83 0.42 -10.80
CA GLU A 34 -1.52 -0.22 -10.67
C GLU A 34 -1.08 -0.35 -9.20
N ILE A 35 -1.51 0.58 -8.34
CA ILE A 35 -1.26 0.48 -6.90
C ILE A 35 -2.00 -0.75 -6.33
N TYR A 36 -3.27 -0.91 -6.66
CA TYR A 36 -4.07 -2.06 -6.22
C TYR A 36 -3.50 -3.36 -6.75
N HIS A 37 -3.13 -3.40 -8.03
CA HIS A 37 -2.49 -4.57 -8.64
C HIS A 37 -1.22 -4.97 -7.89
N ALA A 38 -0.37 -3.99 -7.55
CA ALA A 38 0.88 -4.25 -6.86
C ALA A 38 0.66 -4.88 -5.47
N VAL A 39 -0.44 -4.55 -4.79
CA VAL A 39 -0.76 -5.15 -3.49
C VAL A 39 -1.36 -6.55 -3.66
N VAL A 40 -2.30 -6.69 -4.57
CA VAL A 40 -3.06 -7.94 -4.75
C VAL A 40 -2.21 -9.03 -5.38
N GLU A 41 -1.39 -8.68 -6.37
CA GLU A 41 -0.58 -9.64 -7.13
C GLU A 41 0.83 -9.74 -6.55
N GLY A 42 0.95 -10.46 -5.43
CA GLY A 42 2.24 -10.74 -4.82
C GLY A 42 2.78 -9.65 -3.91
N GLY A 43 1.91 -8.81 -3.37
CA GLY A 43 2.32 -7.81 -2.39
C GLY A 43 2.97 -8.43 -1.17
N GLU A 44 4.00 -7.77 -0.63
CA GLU A 44 4.79 -8.23 0.49
C GLU A 44 4.77 -7.18 1.59
N VAL A 45 4.39 -7.57 2.81
CA VAL A 45 4.41 -6.66 3.95
C VAL A 45 5.86 -6.50 4.40
N LEU A 46 6.37 -5.28 4.32
CA LEU A 46 7.73 -4.97 4.74
C LEU A 46 7.80 -4.54 6.20
N GLU A 47 6.84 -3.74 6.62
CA GLU A 47 6.76 -3.17 7.97
C GLU A 47 5.33 -3.26 8.44
N ASP A 48 5.14 -3.69 9.68
CA ASP A 48 3.83 -3.79 10.29
C ASP A 48 3.75 -2.82 11.46
N TYR A 49 2.68 -2.05 11.50
CA TYR A 49 2.45 -1.04 12.54
C TYR A 49 1.17 -1.37 13.30
N PRO A 50 1.20 -2.41 14.19
CA PRO A 50 -0.01 -2.88 14.86
C PRO A 50 -0.61 -1.85 15.80
N ASP A 51 0.20 -0.91 16.30
CA ASP A 51 -0.23 0.12 17.23
C ASP A 51 -0.56 1.46 16.55
N ALA A 52 -0.58 1.50 15.22
CA ALA A 52 -0.93 2.72 14.50
C ALA A 52 -2.37 3.15 14.82
N TYR A 53 -2.56 4.45 14.93
CA TYR A 53 -3.85 5.03 15.28
C TYR A 53 -4.44 5.77 14.06
N PRO A 54 -5.74 5.68 13.82
CA PRO A 54 -6.80 5.01 14.62
C PRO A 54 -6.93 3.50 14.39
N THR A 55 -6.27 2.96 13.40
CA THR A 55 -6.31 1.52 13.09
C THR A 55 -4.91 1.03 12.74
N PRO A 56 -4.63 -0.26 12.94
CA PRO A 56 -3.35 -0.84 12.49
C PRO A 56 -3.07 -0.56 11.03
N ALA A 57 -1.78 -0.43 10.70
CA ALA A 57 -1.32 -0.13 9.34
C ALA A 57 -0.14 -1.01 8.97
N CYS A 58 0.20 -1.04 7.68
CA CYS A 58 1.38 -1.76 7.20
C CYS A 58 1.93 -1.09 5.95
N LEU A 59 3.23 -1.29 5.71
CA LEU A 59 3.91 -0.90 4.48
C LEU A 59 4.02 -2.12 3.57
N VAL A 60 3.54 -1.99 2.34
CA VAL A 60 3.52 -3.08 1.36
C VAL A 60 4.44 -2.73 0.19
N LEU A 61 5.28 -3.68 -0.20
CA LEU A 61 6.00 -3.64 -1.46
C LEU A 61 5.24 -4.48 -2.47
N GLY A 62 5.03 -3.93 -3.65
CA GLY A 62 4.54 -4.67 -4.80
C GLY A 62 5.14 -4.12 -6.07
N PHE A 63 4.80 -4.75 -7.19
CA PHE A 63 5.31 -4.35 -8.50
C PHE A 63 4.14 -4.17 -9.45
N ASN A 64 4.24 -3.14 -10.31
CA ASN A 64 3.25 -2.97 -11.37
C ASN A 64 3.51 -3.97 -12.50
N THR A 65 2.69 -3.93 -13.56
CA THR A 65 2.84 -4.87 -14.69
C THR A 65 4.13 -4.69 -15.47
N LEU A 66 4.81 -3.55 -15.28
CA LEU A 66 6.12 -3.30 -15.90
C LEU A 66 7.29 -3.75 -15.01
N GLY A 67 7.00 -4.34 -13.85
CA GLY A 67 8.04 -4.74 -12.91
C GLY A 67 8.62 -3.60 -12.09
N GLU A 68 7.97 -2.45 -12.05
CA GLU A 68 8.44 -1.31 -11.27
C GLU A 68 7.94 -1.40 -9.83
N PRO A 69 8.82 -1.13 -8.84
CA PRO A 69 8.43 -1.24 -7.43
C PRO A 69 7.51 -0.10 -7.00
N ILE A 70 6.56 -0.43 -6.14
CA ILE A 70 5.65 0.52 -5.53
C ILE A 70 5.57 0.21 -4.04
N HIS A 71 5.78 1.23 -3.21
CA HIS A 71 5.53 1.16 -1.78
C HIS A 71 4.20 1.83 -1.48
N SER A 72 3.33 1.13 -0.75
CA SER A 72 2.05 1.69 -0.31
C SER A 72 1.82 1.37 1.15
N VAL A 73 1.29 2.35 1.87
CA VAL A 73 0.94 2.19 3.29
C VAL A 73 -0.56 2.13 3.39
N TRP A 74 -1.04 1.10 4.06
CA TRP A 74 -2.46 0.80 4.19
C TRP A 74 -2.86 0.65 5.64
N SER A 75 -4.08 1.06 5.96
CA SER A 75 -4.76 0.64 7.17
C SER A 75 -5.98 -0.19 6.80
N TYR A 76 -6.45 -1.00 7.76
CA TYR A 76 -7.62 -1.82 7.55
C TYR A 76 -8.59 -1.67 8.72
N ASP A 77 -9.81 -1.23 8.43
CA ASP A 77 -10.90 -1.15 9.38
C ASP A 77 -11.64 -2.49 9.35
N ARG A 78 -11.38 -3.35 10.35
CA ARG A 78 -11.96 -4.69 10.34
C ARG A 78 -13.45 -4.70 10.68
N ILE A 79 -13.98 -3.63 11.29
CA ILE A 79 -15.40 -3.54 11.60
C ILE A 79 -16.18 -3.26 10.32
N ARG A 80 -15.74 -2.26 9.56
CA ARG A 80 -16.37 -1.91 8.29
C ARG A 80 -15.82 -2.69 7.10
N GLN A 81 -14.73 -3.43 7.30
CA GLN A 81 -14.05 -4.22 6.27
C GLN A 81 -13.61 -3.34 5.09
N ILE A 82 -13.03 -2.19 5.42
CA ILE A 82 -12.55 -1.22 4.43
C ILE A 82 -11.04 -1.10 4.51
N ALA A 83 -10.39 -1.18 3.34
CA ALA A 83 -8.97 -0.88 3.17
C ALA A 83 -8.81 0.61 2.91
N LYS A 84 -7.88 1.27 3.62
CA LYS A 84 -7.61 2.69 3.41
C LYS A 84 -6.17 2.89 2.96
N LEU A 85 -5.99 3.52 1.81
CA LEU A 85 -4.67 3.91 1.32
C LEU A 85 -4.23 5.18 2.06
N ILE A 86 -3.16 5.06 2.84
CA ILE A 86 -2.63 6.17 3.65
C ILE A 86 -1.67 7.01 2.81
N THR A 87 -0.69 6.35 2.19
CA THR A 87 0.28 7.00 1.32
C THR A 87 0.85 6.00 0.34
N VAL A 88 1.44 6.49 -0.73
CA VAL A 88 2.05 5.67 -1.78
C VAL A 88 3.17 6.46 -2.44
N TYR A 89 4.23 5.75 -2.84
CA TYR A 89 5.35 6.37 -3.54
C TYR A 89 6.14 5.32 -4.30
N ARG A 90 6.94 5.78 -5.27
CA ARG A 90 7.96 4.94 -5.89
C ARG A 90 9.18 4.96 -4.98
N PRO A 91 9.65 3.81 -4.47
CA PRO A 91 10.79 3.80 -3.54
C PRO A 91 12.07 4.24 -4.23
N ASP A 92 12.86 5.06 -3.51
CA ASP A 92 14.14 5.58 -3.99
C ASP A 92 15.25 4.55 -3.66
N PRO A 93 16.01 4.07 -4.66
CA PRO A 93 17.09 3.12 -4.41
C PRO A 93 18.19 3.67 -3.51
N HIS A 94 18.31 5.00 -3.37
CA HIS A 94 19.25 5.62 -2.43
C HIS A 94 18.79 5.50 -0.99
N ARG A 95 17.51 5.18 -0.75
CA ARG A 95 16.92 5.06 0.58
C ARG A 95 16.58 3.62 0.97
N TRP A 96 16.56 2.70 0.00
CA TRP A 96 16.15 1.32 0.21
C TRP A 96 17.15 0.36 -0.42
N VAL A 97 17.46 -0.72 0.31
CA VAL A 97 18.23 -1.84 -0.23
C VAL A 97 17.25 -2.86 -0.77
N ASP A 98 17.34 -3.17 -2.07
CA ASP A 98 16.47 -4.13 -2.72
C ASP A 98 14.98 -3.82 -2.49
N TRP A 99 14.65 -2.52 -2.40
CA TRP A 99 13.31 -2.00 -2.14
C TRP A 99 12.71 -2.44 -0.79
N ARG A 100 13.45 -3.23 0.02
CA ARG A 100 12.92 -3.90 1.20
C ARG A 100 13.46 -3.40 2.53
N ILE A 101 14.70 -2.94 2.57
CA ILE A 101 15.37 -2.58 3.81
C ILE A 101 15.77 -1.12 3.74
N ARG A 102 15.43 -0.35 4.76
CA ARG A 102 15.84 1.06 4.84
C ARG A 102 17.35 1.16 4.97
N ARG A 103 17.92 2.07 4.23
CA ARG A 103 19.36 2.34 4.30
C ARG A 103 19.71 3.12 5.56
#